data_828dbdee2cbc24e0e377693e9ab2ecf0
#
_entry.id   828dbdee2cbc24e0e377693e9ab2ecf0
#
_cell.length_a   1.000
_cell.length_b   1.000
_cell.length_c   1.000
_cell.angle_alpha   90.00
_cell.angle_beta   90.00
_cell.angle_gamma   90.00
#
_symmetry.space_group_name_H-M   'P 1'
#
loop_
_entity.id
_entity.type
_entity.pdbx_description
1 polymer ?
#
loop_
_entity_poly.entity_id
_entity_poly.type
_entity_poly.pdbx_seq_one_letter_code
_entity_poly.pdbx_strand_id
1 'polypeptide(L)'
;VPVSPAALPPPGERIGVVTHYFSHLSVAVVKLEGATLRVGDTIHIRGHTTDFEQRVDSLQVNHADVPEVGPRDDFGLKVREHAREHDVVYRLPAS
;
A
#
# COMPACT_ATOMS: atom_id res chain seq x y z
N VAL A 1 1.29 15.67 27.69
CA VAL A 1 -0.13 15.42 27.56
C VAL A 1 -0.34 14.26 26.60
N PRO A 2 -1.04 13.26 27.04
CA PRO A 2 -1.28 12.14 26.16
C PRO A 2 -2.12 12.55 24.95
N VAL A 3 -1.74 12.04 23.83
CA VAL A 3 -2.48 12.28 22.59
C VAL A 3 -3.62 11.28 22.55
N SER A 4 -4.78 11.73 22.10
CA SER A 4 -5.91 10.83 21.93
C SER A 4 -5.53 9.73 20.93
N PRO A 5 -5.72 8.45 21.29
CA PRO A 5 -5.44 7.37 20.34
C PRO A 5 -6.22 7.49 19.04
N ALA A 6 -7.44 8.02 19.13
CA ALA A 6 -8.26 8.17 17.94
C ALA A 6 -7.72 9.23 16.97
N ALA A 7 -6.89 10.13 17.45
CA ALA A 7 -6.30 11.17 16.62
C ALA A 7 -4.97 10.77 16.01
N LEU A 8 -4.44 9.61 16.41
CA LEU A 8 -3.16 9.17 15.88
C LEU A 8 -3.33 8.64 14.47
N PRO A 9 -2.38 8.97 13.57
CA PRO A 9 -2.39 8.36 12.25
C PRO A 9 -2.09 6.86 12.40
N PRO A 10 -2.43 6.04 11.41
CA PRO A 10 -2.03 4.64 11.45
C PRO A 10 -0.51 4.54 11.54
N PRO A 11 0.01 3.53 12.21
CA PRO A 11 1.45 3.35 12.27
C PRO A 11 1.99 3.17 10.86
N GLY A 12 3.12 3.81 10.57
CA GLY A 12 3.75 3.67 9.29
C GLY A 12 3.91 4.99 8.58
N GLU A 13 4.63 4.91 7.49
CA GLU A 13 4.93 6.06 6.64
C GLU A 13 4.07 6.01 5.40
N ARG A 14 3.42 7.12 5.08
CA ARG A 14 2.66 7.21 3.84
C ARG A 14 3.62 7.10 2.66
N ILE A 15 3.40 6.12 1.80
CA ILE A 15 4.28 5.88 0.67
C ILE A 15 3.59 6.04 -0.67
N GLY A 16 2.29 5.98 -0.72
CA GLY A 16 1.61 6.11 -1.99
C GLY A 16 0.11 6.09 -1.88
N VAL A 17 -0.53 6.02 -3.03
CA VAL A 17 -1.98 6.05 -3.14
C VAL A 17 -2.42 5.03 -4.18
N VAL A 18 -3.57 4.41 -3.94
CA VAL A 18 -4.17 3.48 -4.89
C VAL A 18 -4.80 4.31 -6.00
N THR A 19 -4.37 4.05 -7.24
CA THR A 19 -4.90 4.73 -8.40
C THR A 19 -5.97 3.92 -9.12
N HIS A 20 -5.89 2.59 -9.00
CA HIS A 20 -6.85 1.67 -9.63
C HIS A 20 -6.98 0.42 -8.80
N TYR A 21 -8.14 -0.21 -8.89
CA TYR A 21 -8.33 -1.52 -8.29
C TYR A 21 -9.09 -2.43 -9.28
N PHE A 22 -8.52 -3.60 -9.54
CA PHE A 22 -9.13 -4.60 -10.40
C PHE A 22 -9.71 -5.72 -9.55
N SER A 23 -11.00 -5.67 -9.32
CA SER A 23 -11.64 -6.58 -8.37
C SER A 23 -11.55 -8.05 -8.78
N HIS A 24 -11.64 -8.34 -10.08
CA HIS A 24 -11.57 -9.73 -10.54
C HIS A 24 -10.16 -10.32 -10.46
N LEU A 25 -9.15 -9.47 -10.33
CA LEU A 25 -7.76 -9.91 -10.17
C LEU A 25 -7.28 -9.74 -8.75
N SER A 26 -8.02 -9.03 -7.92
CA SER A 26 -7.60 -8.65 -6.56
C SER A 26 -6.27 -7.92 -6.58
N VAL A 27 -6.10 -7.03 -7.56
CA VAL A 27 -4.87 -6.27 -7.74
C VAL A 27 -5.16 -4.79 -7.61
N ALA A 28 -4.40 -4.12 -6.75
CA ALA A 28 -4.44 -2.67 -6.61
C ALA A 28 -3.23 -2.08 -7.33
N VAL A 29 -3.47 -1.06 -8.13
CA VAL A 29 -2.38 -0.31 -8.75
C VAL A 29 -2.08 0.88 -7.84
N VAL A 30 -0.83 0.99 -7.43
CA VAL A 30 -0.39 1.99 -6.47
C VAL A 30 0.69 2.84 -7.10
N LYS A 31 0.59 4.14 -6.88
CA LYS A 31 1.63 5.07 -7.28
C LYS A 31 2.41 5.48 -6.05
N LEU A 32 3.72 5.23 -6.06
CA LEU A 32 4.59 5.64 -4.97
C LEU A 32 4.90 7.13 -5.04
N GLU A 33 5.00 7.74 -3.86
CA GLU A 33 5.25 9.17 -3.72
C GLU A 33 6.49 9.39 -2.86
N GLY A 34 7.67 9.21 -3.44
CA GLY A 34 8.90 9.52 -2.74
C GLY A 34 9.44 8.46 -1.80
N ALA A 35 9.02 7.22 -1.97
CA ALA A 35 9.46 6.12 -1.12
C ALA A 35 9.74 4.88 -1.96
N THR A 36 10.29 3.86 -1.33
CA THR A 36 10.48 2.56 -1.96
C THR A 36 9.68 1.51 -1.23
N LEU A 37 9.34 0.44 -1.92
CA LEU A 37 8.63 -0.68 -1.34
C LEU A 37 9.23 -1.98 -1.87
N ARG A 38 9.36 -2.97 -0.99
CA ARG A 38 9.95 -4.26 -1.32
C ARG A 38 9.02 -5.39 -0.97
N VAL A 39 9.17 -6.50 -1.68
CA VAL A 39 8.55 -7.75 -1.29
C VAL A 39 9.03 -8.11 0.12
N GLY A 40 8.10 -8.45 0.99
CA GLY A 40 8.39 -8.74 2.38
C GLY A 40 8.05 -7.61 3.34
N ASP A 41 7.88 -6.39 2.82
CA ASP A 41 7.43 -5.28 3.66
C ASP A 41 5.97 -5.49 4.03
N THR A 42 5.56 -4.87 5.13
CA THR A 42 4.16 -4.87 5.54
C THR A 42 3.57 -3.51 5.25
N ILE A 43 2.39 -3.50 4.67
CA ILE A 43 1.70 -2.26 4.34
C ILE A 43 0.33 -2.22 5.00
N HIS A 44 -0.17 -1.01 5.15
CA HIS A 44 -1.51 -0.75 5.62
C HIS A 44 -2.20 0.11 4.58
N ILE A 45 -3.33 -0.35 4.07
CA ILE A 45 -4.12 0.40 3.10
C ILE A 45 -5.33 0.95 3.83
N ARG A 46 -5.48 2.25 3.80
CA ARG A 46 -6.54 2.92 4.53
C ARG A 46 -7.22 3.96 3.66
N GLY A 47 -8.54 3.90 3.64
CA GLY A 47 -9.35 4.85 2.92
C GLY A 47 -10.65 5.07 3.66
N HIS A 48 -11.64 5.61 2.96
CA HIS A 48 -12.92 5.92 3.57
C HIS A 48 -13.61 4.67 4.12
N THR A 49 -13.58 3.59 3.35
CA THR A 49 -14.18 2.32 3.76
C THR A 49 -13.17 1.17 3.78
N THR A 50 -11.90 1.48 3.56
CA THR A 50 -10.82 0.50 3.48
C THR A 50 -9.90 0.64 4.67
N ASP A 51 -9.59 -0.46 5.34
CA ASP A 51 -8.66 -0.44 6.46
C ASP A 51 -8.17 -1.85 6.72
N PHE A 52 -7.01 -2.19 6.14
CA PHE A 52 -6.42 -3.50 6.38
C PHE A 52 -4.92 -3.46 6.21
N GLU A 53 -4.25 -4.42 6.82
CA GLU A 53 -2.81 -4.60 6.72
C GLU A 53 -2.52 -5.91 6.02
N GLN A 54 -1.42 -5.94 5.27
CA GLN A 54 -0.96 -7.17 4.69
C GLN A 54 0.53 -7.08 4.39
N ARG A 55 1.14 -8.26 4.27
CA ARG A 55 2.51 -8.37 3.81
C ARG A 55 2.52 -8.33 2.29
N VAL A 56 3.52 -7.68 1.74
CA VAL A 56 3.71 -7.62 0.29
C VAL A 56 4.32 -8.94 -0.17
N ASP A 57 3.54 -9.73 -0.89
CA ASP A 57 4.01 -11.01 -1.40
C ASP A 57 4.55 -10.90 -2.82
N SER A 58 4.06 -9.93 -3.58
CA SER A 58 4.52 -9.75 -4.95
C SER A 58 4.29 -8.31 -5.39
N LEU A 59 5.16 -7.85 -6.27
CA LEU A 59 5.06 -6.53 -6.90
C LEU A 59 5.23 -6.72 -8.39
N GLN A 60 4.45 -5.99 -9.18
CA GLN A 60 4.52 -6.07 -10.63
C GLN A 60 4.62 -4.70 -11.25
N VAL A 61 5.53 -4.56 -12.20
CA VAL A 61 5.67 -3.36 -13.02
C VAL A 61 5.60 -3.81 -14.48
N ASN A 62 4.66 -3.26 -15.23
CA ASN A 62 4.45 -3.66 -16.64
C ASN A 62 4.27 -5.17 -16.78
N HIS A 63 3.49 -5.76 -15.88
CA HIS A 63 3.18 -7.20 -15.87
C HIS A 63 4.38 -8.11 -15.57
N ALA A 64 5.48 -7.54 -15.11
CA ALA A 64 6.65 -8.31 -14.72
C ALA A 64 6.86 -8.24 -13.22
N ASP A 65 7.15 -9.37 -12.60
CA ASP A 65 7.44 -9.41 -11.18
C ASP A 65 8.75 -8.70 -10.89
N VAL A 66 8.74 -7.87 -9.87
CA VAL A 66 9.94 -7.16 -9.43
C VAL A 66 10.08 -7.30 -7.92
N PRO A 67 11.31 -7.30 -7.40
CA PRO A 67 11.52 -7.41 -5.95
C PRO A 67 11.32 -6.09 -5.21
N GLU A 68 11.35 -4.99 -5.94
CA GLU A 68 11.35 -3.67 -5.32
C GLU A 68 10.85 -2.65 -6.33
N VAL A 69 10.17 -1.63 -5.83
CA VAL A 69 9.74 -0.48 -6.63
C VAL A 69 10.23 0.79 -5.98
N GLY A 70 10.58 1.78 -6.78
CA GLY A 70 11.13 3.03 -6.30
C GLY A 70 10.15 4.18 -6.35
N PRO A 71 10.61 5.37 -5.95
CA PRO A 71 9.77 6.57 -5.99
C PRO A 71 9.24 6.82 -7.40
N ARG A 72 7.98 7.24 -7.47
CA ARG A 72 7.29 7.55 -8.71
C ARG A 72 6.97 6.35 -9.59
N ASP A 73 7.25 5.15 -9.14
CA ASP A 73 6.85 3.97 -9.88
C ASP A 73 5.38 3.68 -9.64
N ASP A 74 4.71 3.26 -10.69
CA ASP A 74 3.38 2.69 -10.60
C ASP A 74 3.55 1.19 -10.60
N PHE A 75 2.89 0.51 -9.67
CA PHE A 75 3.03 -0.94 -9.59
C PHE A 75 1.72 -1.60 -9.22
N GLY A 76 1.59 -2.87 -9.58
CA GLY A 76 0.47 -3.70 -9.20
C GLY A 76 0.80 -4.52 -7.98
N LEU A 77 -0.14 -4.59 -7.07
CA LEU A 77 0.02 -5.30 -5.81
C LEU A 77 -1.21 -6.16 -5.56
N LYS A 78 -0.99 -7.45 -5.38
CA LYS A 78 -2.10 -8.33 -5.06
C LYS A 78 -2.51 -8.09 -3.60
N VAL A 79 -3.79 -7.83 -3.40
CA VAL A 79 -4.32 -7.49 -2.07
C VAL A 79 -5.30 -8.54 -1.60
N ARG A 80 -5.38 -8.70 -0.28
CA ARG A 80 -6.28 -9.68 0.33
C ARG A 80 -7.71 -9.20 0.38
N GLU A 81 -7.89 -7.91 0.50
CA GLU A 81 -9.20 -7.31 0.65
C GLU A 81 -9.43 -6.26 -0.42
N HIS A 82 -10.66 -5.88 -0.56
CA HIS A 82 -11.03 -4.89 -1.56
C HIS A 82 -10.41 -3.55 -1.23
N ALA A 83 -9.65 -2.99 -2.17
CA ALA A 83 -9.14 -1.63 -2.07
C ALA A 83 -9.93 -0.75 -3.04
N ARG A 84 -9.82 0.54 -2.88
CA ARG A 84 -10.53 1.50 -3.74
C ARG A 84 -9.57 2.57 -4.21
N GLU A 85 -9.92 3.22 -5.32
CA GLU A 85 -9.16 4.36 -5.79
C GLU A 85 -9.11 5.42 -4.70
N HIS A 86 -7.96 6.09 -4.61
CA HIS A 86 -7.69 7.15 -3.64
C HIS A 86 -7.41 6.66 -2.22
N ASP A 87 -7.41 5.35 -1.99
CA ASP A 87 -6.96 4.81 -0.71
C ASP A 87 -5.47 5.09 -0.55
N VAL A 88 -5.06 5.35 0.68
CA VAL A 88 -3.68 5.68 0.97
C VAL A 88 -2.94 4.44 1.46
N VAL A 89 -1.72 4.28 0.97
CA VAL A 89 -0.87 3.15 1.34
C VAL A 89 0.21 3.62 2.29
N TYR A 90 0.34 2.94 3.41
CA TYR A 90 1.37 3.20 4.41
C TYR A 90 2.30 2.00 4.49
N ARG A 91 3.59 2.24 4.68
CA ARG A 91 4.54 1.17 4.94
C ARG A 91 4.80 1.12 6.43
N LEU A 92 4.58 -0.04 7.04
CA LEU A 92 4.80 -0.22 8.45
C LEU A 92 6.29 -0.45 8.72
N PRO A 93 6.78 -0.04 9.90
CA PRO A 93 8.18 -0.29 10.23
C PRO A 93 8.46 -1.79 10.28
N ALA A 94 9.67 -2.16 9.89
CA ALA A 94 10.09 -3.55 9.98
C ALA A 94 10.16 -3.95 11.45
N SER A 95 9.68 -5.13 11.72
CA SER A 95 9.68 -5.65 13.09
C SER A 95 10.71 -6.74 13.25
#